data_2c427d2cdee41f5e30bb5be88d9e1fe2
#
_entry.id   2c427d2cdee41f5e30bb5be88d9e1fe2
#
_cell.length_a   1.000
_cell.length_b   1.000
_cell.length_c   1.000
_cell.angle_alpha   90.00
_cell.angle_beta   90.00
_cell.angle_gamma   90.00
#
_symmetry.space_group_name_H-M   'P 1'
#
loop_
_entity.id
_entity.type
_entity.pdbx_description
1 polymer ?
#
loop_
_entity_poly.entity_id
_entity_poly.type
_entity_poly.pdbx_seq_one_letter_code
_entity_poly.pdbx_strand_id
1 'polypeptide(L)'
;MIQKMEKKLIKQLALPLSFRNVKNHSNFILNKVNEVALSLIDEFNDIKKFKKKFNFPVLILYGPPGSGKTHLAYIYKEITDAKFIKKLSNINLDEAKLGKSFIFDDFDKVECLNENLFIHFFNEILLNLGSLLITTSKSPNEINFSLGDLESRIKSCISTKIELPDDDF
;
A
#
# COMPACT_ATOMS: atom_id res chain seq x y z
N MET A 1 -4.17 -24.73 30.83
CA MET A 1 -4.16 -23.27 30.67
C MET A 1 -3.62 -22.84 29.32
N ILE A 2 -2.57 -23.43 28.81
CA ILE A 2 -1.94 -23.12 27.50
C ILE A 2 -2.86 -23.42 26.30
N GLN A 3 -3.59 -24.55 26.30
CA GLN A 3 -4.54 -24.91 25.25
C GLN A 3 -5.75 -23.96 25.11
N LYS A 4 -6.15 -23.27 26.20
CA LYS A 4 -7.24 -22.28 26.17
C LYS A 4 -6.80 -20.94 25.58
N MET A 5 -5.52 -20.59 25.73
CA MET A 5 -4.95 -19.38 25.13
C MET A 5 -4.71 -19.54 23.62
N GLU A 6 -4.26 -20.72 23.18
CA GLU A 6 -4.08 -21.01 21.75
C GLU A 6 -5.40 -21.00 20.98
N LYS A 7 -6.48 -21.55 21.56
CA LYS A 7 -7.82 -21.46 20.95
C LYS A 7 -8.37 -20.03 20.87
N LYS A 8 -7.97 -19.15 21.79
CA LYS A 8 -8.38 -17.74 21.76
C LYS A 8 -7.60 -16.93 20.71
N LEU A 9 -6.31 -17.24 20.50
CA LEU A 9 -5.49 -16.64 19.45
C LEU A 9 -5.98 -17.06 18.06
N ILE A 10 -6.29 -18.34 17.85
CA ILE A 10 -6.79 -18.87 16.58
C ILE A 10 -8.17 -18.27 16.24
N LYS A 11 -9.01 -18.00 17.23
CA LYS A 11 -10.30 -17.35 17.02
C LYS A 11 -10.19 -15.86 16.63
N GLN A 12 -9.10 -15.20 17.01
CA GLN A 12 -8.82 -13.81 16.66
C GLN A 12 -8.19 -13.66 15.27
N LEU A 13 -7.58 -14.73 14.73
CA LEU A 13 -7.00 -14.79 13.37
C LEU A 13 -8.01 -15.16 12.28
N ALA A 14 -9.20 -15.62 12.65
CA ALA A 14 -10.32 -15.80 11.72
C ALA A 14 -11.06 -14.45 11.54
N LEU A 15 -10.35 -13.44 11.05
CA LEU A 15 -11.00 -12.28 10.45
C LEU A 15 -11.83 -12.81 9.27
N PRO A 16 -13.15 -12.59 9.23
CA PRO A 16 -13.90 -12.76 8.02
C PRO A 16 -13.46 -11.66 7.07
N LEU A 17 -12.35 -11.91 6.38
CA LEU A 17 -11.93 -11.08 5.28
C LEU A 17 -13.08 -11.08 4.29
N SER A 18 -13.69 -9.92 4.10
CA SER A 18 -14.76 -9.71 3.12
C SER A 18 -14.26 -9.80 1.66
N PHE A 19 -13.16 -10.52 1.45
CA PHE A 19 -12.59 -10.84 0.13
C PHE A 19 -13.51 -11.71 -0.74
N ARG A 20 -14.74 -12.00 -0.29
CA ARG A 20 -15.73 -12.75 -1.07
C ARG A 20 -16.08 -12.14 -2.42
N ASN A 21 -15.70 -10.88 -2.68
CA ASN A 21 -16.02 -10.19 -3.92
C ASN A 21 -14.85 -10.05 -4.90
N VAL A 22 -13.63 -10.46 -4.52
CA VAL A 22 -12.48 -10.44 -5.44
C VAL A 22 -12.45 -11.73 -6.25
N LYS A 23 -13.37 -11.85 -7.21
CA LYS A 23 -13.58 -13.07 -8.01
C LYS A 23 -12.41 -13.46 -8.92
N ASN A 24 -11.38 -12.62 -9.08
CA ASN A 24 -10.31 -12.83 -10.05
C ASN A 24 -8.94 -13.16 -9.46
N HIS A 25 -8.80 -13.29 -8.14
CA HIS A 25 -7.52 -13.53 -7.49
C HIS A 25 -7.41 -14.93 -6.85
N SER A 26 -8.05 -15.92 -7.46
CA SER A 26 -8.12 -17.29 -6.96
C SER A 26 -6.77 -18.03 -6.85
N ASN A 27 -5.68 -17.44 -7.34
CA ASN A 27 -4.34 -18.02 -7.32
C ASN A 27 -3.36 -17.34 -6.38
N PHE A 28 -3.82 -16.36 -5.58
CA PHE A 28 -2.94 -15.70 -4.62
C PHE A 28 -2.84 -16.53 -3.34
N ILE A 29 -1.69 -17.15 -3.14
CA ILE A 29 -1.42 -17.95 -1.94
C ILE A 29 -1.30 -17.00 -0.75
N LEU A 30 -2.25 -17.07 0.17
CA LEU A 30 -2.22 -16.35 1.43
C LEU A 30 -1.12 -16.94 2.30
N ASN A 31 0.00 -16.27 2.41
CA ASN A 31 0.97 -16.51 3.47
C ASN A 31 0.83 -15.43 4.55
N LYS A 32 1.43 -15.65 5.72
CA LYS A 32 1.32 -14.73 6.86
C LYS A 32 1.75 -13.30 6.54
N VAL A 33 2.70 -13.13 5.64
CA VAL A 33 3.24 -11.82 5.22
C VAL A 33 2.21 -11.07 4.37
N ASN A 34 1.55 -11.80 3.46
CA ASN A 34 0.50 -11.23 2.62
C ASN A 34 -0.76 -10.88 3.41
N GLU A 35 -1.05 -11.58 4.50
CA GLU A 35 -2.19 -11.28 5.38
C GLU A 35 -2.10 -9.87 5.95
N VAL A 36 -0.93 -9.43 6.38
CA VAL A 36 -0.73 -8.06 6.90
C VAL A 36 -0.99 -7.03 5.81
N ALA A 37 -0.42 -7.22 4.62
CA ALA A 37 -0.62 -6.33 3.50
C ALA A 37 -2.09 -6.25 3.07
N LEU A 38 -2.77 -7.39 2.99
CA LEU A 38 -4.19 -7.46 2.64
C LEU A 38 -5.08 -6.78 3.69
N SER A 39 -4.77 -6.97 4.98
CA SER A 39 -5.48 -6.30 6.07
C SER A 39 -5.32 -4.78 6.00
N LEU A 40 -4.11 -4.29 5.71
CA LEU A 40 -3.86 -2.85 5.53
C LEU A 40 -4.59 -2.29 4.30
N ILE A 41 -4.60 -3.03 3.20
CA ILE A 41 -5.32 -2.65 1.99
C ILE A 41 -6.83 -2.56 2.24
N ASP A 42 -7.38 -3.51 2.98
CA ASP A 42 -8.82 -3.53 3.31
C ASP A 42 -9.24 -2.31 4.17
N GLU A 43 -8.35 -1.78 4.99
CA GLU A 43 -8.63 -0.57 5.77
C GLU A 43 -8.89 0.67 4.89
N PHE A 44 -8.46 0.69 3.63
CA PHE A 44 -8.76 1.78 2.68
C PHE A 44 -10.22 1.81 2.20
N ASN A 45 -11.03 0.80 2.51
CA ASN A 45 -12.49 0.87 2.31
C ASN A 45 -13.13 2.03 3.09
N ASP A 46 -12.51 2.44 4.19
CA ASP A 46 -12.92 3.63 4.95
C ASP A 46 -11.72 4.57 5.15
N ILE A 47 -11.50 5.42 4.16
CA ILE A 47 -10.37 6.38 4.16
C ILE A 47 -10.42 7.35 5.35
N LYS A 48 -11.60 7.70 5.83
CA LYS A 48 -11.72 8.60 6.99
C LYS A 48 -11.24 7.92 8.26
N LYS A 49 -11.57 6.65 8.43
CA LYS A 49 -11.09 5.83 9.53
C LYS A 49 -9.58 5.59 9.42
N PHE A 50 -9.10 5.28 8.22
CA PHE A 50 -7.68 5.10 7.95
C PHE A 50 -6.86 6.34 8.33
N LYS A 51 -7.30 7.54 7.90
CA LYS A 51 -6.64 8.82 8.22
C LYS A 51 -6.64 9.14 9.71
N LYS A 52 -7.59 8.65 10.48
CA LYS A 52 -7.60 8.79 11.95
C LYS A 52 -6.58 7.87 12.63
N LYS A 53 -6.31 6.71 12.04
CA LYS A 53 -5.41 5.69 12.59
C LYS A 53 -3.95 5.95 12.21
N PHE A 54 -3.71 6.39 10.98
CA PHE A 54 -2.38 6.60 10.41
C PHE A 54 -2.18 8.07 10.03
N ASN A 55 -0.93 8.54 10.11
CA ASN A 55 -0.59 9.94 9.81
C ASN A 55 -0.87 10.33 8.36
N PHE A 56 -0.67 9.40 7.43
CA PHE A 56 -0.81 9.64 6.00
C PHE A 56 -1.68 8.56 5.34
N PRO A 57 -2.56 8.90 4.38
CA PRO A 57 -3.35 7.95 3.62
C PRO A 57 -2.50 7.28 2.53
N VAL A 58 -1.33 6.79 2.88
CA VAL A 58 -0.33 6.22 2.00
C VAL A 58 0.15 4.90 2.57
N LEU A 59 0.11 3.85 1.75
CA LEU A 59 0.66 2.53 2.06
C LEU A 59 1.85 2.24 1.15
N ILE A 60 2.95 1.80 1.72
CA ILE A 60 4.13 1.39 0.97
C ILE A 60 4.32 -0.12 1.11
N LEU A 61 4.28 -0.83 -0.01
CA LEU A 61 4.61 -2.24 -0.10
C LEU A 61 6.01 -2.38 -0.69
N TYR A 62 6.90 -3.01 0.04
CA TYR A 62 8.28 -3.18 -0.42
C TYR A 62 8.74 -4.64 -0.30
N GLY A 63 9.67 -5.02 -1.15
CA GLY A 63 10.22 -6.38 -1.16
C GLY A 63 10.79 -6.77 -2.52
N PRO A 64 11.40 -7.95 -2.63
CA PRO A 64 12.08 -8.37 -3.83
C PRO A 64 11.15 -8.47 -5.04
N PRO A 65 11.69 -8.39 -6.28
CA PRO A 65 10.94 -8.68 -7.48
C PRO A 65 10.27 -10.07 -7.39
N GLY A 66 9.05 -10.19 -7.91
CA GLY A 66 8.31 -11.45 -7.88
C GLY A 66 7.63 -11.77 -6.54
N SER A 67 7.67 -10.89 -5.55
CA SER A 67 7.02 -11.12 -4.24
C SER A 67 5.50 -10.89 -4.25
N GLY A 68 4.93 -10.41 -5.35
CA GLY A 68 3.49 -10.21 -5.48
C GLY A 68 3.00 -8.78 -5.20
N LYS A 69 3.88 -7.79 -5.11
CA LYS A 69 3.52 -6.38 -4.86
C LYS A 69 2.53 -5.83 -5.89
N THR A 70 2.78 -6.05 -7.17
CA THR A 70 1.90 -5.61 -8.26
C THR A 70 0.53 -6.28 -8.18
N HIS A 71 0.47 -7.54 -7.77
CA HIS A 71 -0.79 -8.22 -7.56
C HIS A 71 -1.61 -7.58 -6.43
N LEU A 72 -0.96 -7.27 -5.32
CA LEU A 72 -1.58 -6.52 -4.21
C LEU A 72 -2.03 -5.12 -4.64
N ALA A 73 -1.30 -4.48 -5.54
CA ALA A 73 -1.69 -3.19 -6.11
C ALA A 73 -3.01 -3.29 -6.91
N TYR A 74 -3.24 -4.37 -7.64
CA TYR A 74 -4.52 -4.61 -8.31
C TYR A 74 -5.67 -4.84 -7.33
N ILE A 75 -5.43 -5.52 -6.21
CA ILE A 75 -6.44 -5.67 -5.15
C ILE A 75 -6.78 -4.30 -4.55
N TYR A 76 -5.78 -3.48 -4.26
CA TYR A 76 -5.98 -2.11 -3.80
C TYR A 76 -6.78 -1.27 -4.80
N LYS A 77 -6.49 -1.41 -6.10
CA LYS A 77 -7.25 -0.75 -7.17
C LYS A 77 -8.72 -1.11 -7.13
N GLU A 78 -9.06 -2.38 -6.95
CA GLU A 78 -10.45 -2.82 -6.90
C GLU A 78 -11.21 -2.24 -5.70
N ILE A 79 -10.54 -2.07 -4.56
CA ILE A 79 -11.11 -1.52 -3.34
C ILE A 79 -11.29 0.00 -3.43
N THR A 80 -10.34 0.72 -4.02
CA THR A 80 -10.26 2.18 -3.97
C THR A 80 -10.62 2.86 -5.29
N ASP A 81 -10.82 2.10 -6.36
CA ASP A 81 -10.90 2.61 -7.74
C ASP A 81 -9.66 3.43 -8.14
N ALA A 82 -8.50 3.06 -7.62
CA ALA A 82 -7.25 3.77 -7.81
C ALA A 82 -6.75 3.71 -9.25
N LYS A 83 -6.06 4.76 -9.64
CA LYS A 83 -5.46 4.94 -10.96
C LYS A 83 -3.96 4.65 -10.90
N PHE A 84 -3.45 3.83 -11.81
CA PHE A 84 -1.99 3.63 -11.93
C PHE A 84 -1.31 4.86 -12.50
N ILE A 85 -0.25 5.30 -11.82
CA ILE A 85 0.69 6.31 -12.32
C ILE A 85 1.85 5.56 -12.98
N LYS A 86 1.90 5.59 -14.31
CA LYS A 86 2.96 4.91 -15.07
C LYS A 86 4.20 5.78 -15.28
N LYS A 87 4.02 7.09 -15.33
CA LYS A 87 5.08 8.09 -15.48
C LYS A 87 4.77 9.30 -14.63
N LEU A 88 5.79 10.01 -14.18
CA LEU A 88 5.61 11.25 -13.41
C LEU A 88 4.79 12.31 -14.16
N SER A 89 4.94 12.38 -15.49
CA SER A 89 4.12 13.24 -16.35
C SER A 89 2.63 12.92 -16.30
N ASN A 90 2.25 11.75 -15.80
CA ASN A 90 0.86 11.33 -15.67
C ASN A 90 0.26 11.71 -14.29
N ILE A 91 1.04 12.36 -13.43
CA ILE A 91 0.52 12.92 -12.18
C ILE A 91 -0.42 14.07 -12.53
N ASN A 92 -1.67 13.92 -12.12
CA ASN A 92 -2.70 14.93 -12.30
C ASN A 92 -3.15 15.46 -10.93
N LEU A 93 -2.70 16.68 -10.61
CA LEU A 93 -3.02 17.33 -9.34
C LEU A 93 -4.53 17.61 -9.18
N ASP A 94 -5.23 17.88 -10.28
CA ASP A 94 -6.68 18.14 -10.22
C ASP A 94 -7.46 16.88 -9.84
N GLU A 95 -7.05 15.72 -10.32
CA GLU A 95 -7.63 14.44 -9.90
C GLU A 95 -7.34 14.15 -8.41
N ALA A 96 -6.16 14.51 -7.92
CA ALA A 96 -5.83 14.39 -6.50
C ALA A 96 -6.69 15.32 -5.63
N LYS A 97 -6.94 16.56 -6.07
CA LYS A 97 -7.86 17.51 -5.42
C LYS A 97 -9.30 17.00 -5.37
N LEU A 98 -9.71 16.18 -6.33
CA LEU A 98 -11.03 15.53 -6.34
C LEU A 98 -11.10 14.32 -5.39
N GLY A 99 -10.02 14.00 -4.67
CA GLY A 99 -10.00 12.91 -3.73
C GLY A 99 -9.89 11.53 -4.37
N LYS A 100 -9.36 11.45 -5.60
CA LYS A 100 -9.09 10.17 -6.26
C LYS A 100 -7.89 9.47 -5.62
N SER A 101 -7.87 8.16 -5.69
CA SER A 101 -6.79 7.31 -5.22
C SER A 101 -5.86 6.89 -6.36
N PHE A 102 -4.60 6.63 -6.02
CA PHE A 102 -3.56 6.35 -7.01
C PHE A 102 -2.65 5.20 -6.58
N ILE A 103 -2.01 4.59 -7.57
CA ILE A 103 -0.99 3.56 -7.39
C ILE A 103 0.27 4.00 -8.13
N PHE A 104 1.38 4.04 -7.41
CA PHE A 104 2.70 4.22 -7.99
C PHE A 104 3.44 2.89 -7.91
N ASP A 105 3.35 2.09 -8.97
CA ASP A 105 3.99 0.78 -9.03
C ASP A 105 5.45 0.89 -9.46
N ASP A 106 6.34 0.09 -8.84
CA ASP A 106 7.78 0.12 -9.09
C ASP A 106 8.42 1.51 -8.94
N PHE A 107 8.11 2.19 -7.85
CA PHE A 107 8.56 3.56 -7.57
C PHE A 107 10.08 3.75 -7.66
N ASP A 108 10.86 2.76 -7.25
CA ASP A 108 12.32 2.77 -7.30
C ASP A 108 12.91 2.66 -8.73
N LYS A 109 12.09 2.35 -9.73
CA LYS A 109 12.48 2.34 -11.15
C LYS A 109 12.24 3.68 -11.85
N VAL A 110 11.71 4.67 -11.15
CA VAL A 110 11.49 6.00 -11.71
C VAL A 110 12.83 6.72 -11.85
N GLU A 111 13.20 6.97 -13.08
CA GLU A 111 14.34 7.83 -13.39
C GLU A 111 13.96 9.30 -13.22
N CYS A 112 14.83 10.09 -12.59
CA CYS A 112 14.66 11.53 -12.42
C CYS A 112 13.32 11.95 -11.82
N LEU A 113 13.05 11.51 -10.58
CA LEU A 113 11.87 11.93 -9.83
C LEU A 113 11.84 13.46 -9.68
N ASN A 114 10.80 14.11 -10.19
CA ASN A 114 10.53 15.50 -9.87
C ASN A 114 9.93 15.56 -8.45
N GLU A 115 10.79 15.71 -7.45
CA GLU A 115 10.41 15.66 -6.04
C GLU A 115 9.48 16.82 -5.65
N ASN A 116 9.62 18.00 -6.28
CA ASN A 116 8.71 19.13 -6.04
C ASN A 116 7.29 18.82 -6.51
N LEU A 117 7.15 18.25 -7.71
CA LEU A 117 5.83 17.82 -8.21
C LEU A 117 5.26 16.71 -7.33
N PHE A 118 6.09 15.76 -6.93
CA PHE A 118 5.65 14.63 -6.11
C PHE A 118 5.20 15.07 -4.72
N ILE A 119 5.90 16.01 -4.07
CA ILE A 119 5.47 16.53 -2.76
C ILE A 119 4.17 17.33 -2.84
N HIS A 120 3.96 18.08 -3.92
CA HIS A 120 2.68 18.74 -4.16
C HIS A 120 1.55 17.74 -4.34
N PHE A 121 1.77 16.70 -5.13
CA PHE A 121 0.82 15.61 -5.30
C PHE A 121 0.51 14.90 -3.98
N PHE A 122 1.53 14.60 -3.17
CA PHE A 122 1.38 14.01 -1.85
C PHE A 122 0.52 14.90 -0.93
N ASN A 123 0.74 16.21 -0.96
CA ASN A 123 -0.05 17.16 -0.19
C ASN A 123 -1.52 17.16 -0.61
N GLU A 124 -1.82 17.10 -1.90
CA GLU A 124 -3.21 17.03 -2.39
C GLU A 124 -3.89 15.72 -1.96
N ILE A 125 -3.19 14.60 -2.00
CA ILE A 125 -3.70 13.33 -1.45
C ILE A 125 -4.00 13.47 0.05
N LEU A 126 -3.13 14.15 0.79
CA LEU A 126 -3.27 14.34 2.24
C LEU A 126 -4.47 15.22 2.60
N LEU A 127 -4.69 16.29 1.84
CA LEU A 127 -5.75 17.27 2.10
C LEU A 127 -7.15 16.78 1.70
N ASN A 128 -7.22 15.86 0.77
CA ASN A 128 -8.48 15.36 0.22
C ASN A 128 -8.79 13.93 0.73
N LEU A 129 -9.80 13.29 0.18
CA LEU A 129 -10.21 11.93 0.57
C LEU A 129 -9.58 10.83 -0.30
N GLY A 130 -8.52 11.18 -1.04
CA GLY A 130 -7.74 10.22 -1.82
C GLY A 130 -6.78 9.42 -0.97
N SER A 131 -6.16 8.45 -1.60
CA SER A 131 -5.12 7.61 -1.01
C SER A 131 -4.07 7.23 -2.04
N LEU A 132 -2.92 6.76 -1.59
CA LEU A 132 -1.81 6.38 -2.45
C LEU A 132 -1.23 5.05 -2.00
N LEU A 133 -1.09 4.13 -2.95
CA LEU A 133 -0.27 2.94 -2.78
C LEU A 133 1.03 3.12 -3.55
N ILE A 134 2.14 2.85 -2.90
CA ILE A 134 3.48 2.81 -3.51
C ILE A 134 4.00 1.39 -3.41
N THR A 135 4.48 0.83 -4.51
CA THR A 135 5.25 -0.41 -4.49
C THR A 135 6.70 -0.12 -4.84
N THR A 136 7.63 -0.81 -4.22
CA THR A 136 9.07 -0.60 -4.40
C THR A 136 9.85 -1.85 -4.02
N SER A 137 11.04 -2.05 -4.58
CA SER A 137 11.93 -3.13 -4.15
C SER A 137 12.73 -2.77 -2.89
N LYS A 138 12.90 -1.48 -2.61
CA LYS A 138 13.67 -0.94 -1.48
C LYS A 138 12.75 -0.57 -0.33
N SER A 139 13.22 -0.75 0.92
CA SER A 139 12.49 -0.23 2.06
C SER A 139 12.45 1.31 2.03
N PRO A 140 11.43 1.94 2.67
CA PRO A 140 11.38 3.40 2.74
C PRO A 140 12.63 4.07 3.30
N ASN A 141 13.36 3.37 4.18
CA ASN A 141 14.60 3.87 4.76
C ASN A 141 15.79 3.84 3.79
N GLU A 142 15.71 3.06 2.73
CA GLU A 142 16.74 2.93 1.70
C GLU A 142 16.53 3.85 0.51
N ILE A 143 15.38 4.53 0.44
CA ILE A 143 15.07 5.49 -0.62
C ILE A 143 15.58 6.86 -0.19
N ASN A 144 16.48 7.44 -0.98
CA ASN A 144 17.03 8.76 -0.72
C ASN A 144 16.31 9.82 -1.55
N PHE A 145 15.99 10.92 -0.92
CA PHE A 145 15.40 12.10 -1.54
C PHE A 145 16.29 13.32 -1.31
N SER A 146 16.27 14.25 -2.26
CA SER A 146 16.95 15.54 -2.10
C SER A 146 16.16 16.47 -1.18
N LEU A 147 14.81 16.37 -1.20
CA LEU A 147 13.94 17.12 -0.30
C LEU A 147 13.75 16.37 1.04
N GLY A 148 14.31 16.93 2.10
CA GLY A 148 14.20 16.35 3.44
C GLY A 148 12.77 16.20 3.95
N ASP A 149 11.87 17.11 3.57
CA ASP A 149 10.44 17.02 3.91
C ASP A 149 9.77 15.81 3.24
N LEU A 150 10.05 15.56 1.98
CA LEU A 150 9.56 14.37 1.27
C LEU A 150 10.11 13.08 1.88
N GLU A 151 11.41 13.04 2.17
CA GLU A 151 12.04 11.89 2.80
C GLU A 151 11.41 11.57 4.16
N SER A 152 11.21 12.58 5.00
CA SER A 152 10.58 12.44 6.31
C SER A 152 9.15 11.89 6.20
N ARG A 153 8.36 12.38 5.26
CA ARG A 153 6.99 11.93 5.05
C ARG A 153 6.93 10.48 4.56
N ILE A 154 7.75 10.11 3.58
CA ILE A 154 7.82 8.74 3.06
C ILE A 154 8.23 7.76 4.16
N LYS A 155 9.23 8.10 4.97
CA LYS A 155 9.64 7.27 6.12
C LYS A 155 8.57 7.16 7.21
N SER A 156 7.66 8.13 7.30
CA SER A 156 6.57 8.14 8.28
C SER A 156 5.29 7.45 7.78
N CYS A 157 5.21 7.08 6.50
CA CYS A 157 4.10 6.31 5.96
C CYS A 157 4.09 4.91 6.53
N ILE A 158 2.89 4.33 6.64
CA ILE A 158 2.80 2.91 6.97
C ILE A 158 3.38 2.08 5.83
N SER A 159 4.19 1.12 6.17
CA SER A 159 4.84 0.24 5.20
C SER A 159 4.84 -1.20 5.68
N THR A 160 4.84 -2.14 4.74
CA THR A 160 4.99 -3.56 5.04
C THR A 160 5.85 -4.24 3.99
N LYS A 161 6.72 -5.12 4.46
CA LYS A 161 7.59 -5.94 3.61
C LYS A 161 6.78 -7.11 3.05
N ILE A 162 6.91 -7.35 1.76
CA ILE A 162 6.38 -8.53 1.09
C ILE A 162 7.54 -9.46 0.77
N GLU A 163 7.50 -10.65 1.31
CA GLU A 163 8.53 -11.67 1.07
C GLU A 163 8.13 -12.60 -0.07
N LEU A 164 9.13 -13.26 -0.64
CA LEU A 164 8.85 -14.35 -1.58
C LEU A 164 8.07 -15.45 -0.86
N PRO A 165 7.17 -16.16 -1.56
CA PRO A 165 6.55 -17.35 -0.99
C PRO A 165 7.65 -18.33 -0.58
N ASP A 166 7.52 -18.92 0.61
CA ASP A 166 8.39 -20.01 1.01
C ASP A 166 8.23 -21.20 0.05
N ASP A 167 9.35 -21.74 -0.41
CA ASP A 167 9.38 -22.91 -1.33
C ASP A 167 8.95 -24.23 -0.63
N ASP A 168 8.34 -24.15 0.54
CA ASP A 168 7.86 -25.30 1.33
C ASP A 168 6.50 -25.83 0.82
N PHE A 169 6.45 -26.12 -0.46
CA PHE A 169 5.33 -26.85 -1.07
C PHE A 169 5.82 -28.11 -1.79
#